data_9ad4c2eee7809fdc4c947539f49ab9c5
#
_entry.id   9ad4c2eee7809fdc4c947539f49ab9c5
#
_cell.length_a   1.000
_cell.length_b   1.000
_cell.length_c   1.000
_cell.angle_alpha   90.00
_cell.angle_beta   90.00
_cell.angle_gamma   90.00
#
_symmetry.space_group_name_H-M   'P 1'
#
loop_
_entity.id
_entity.type
_entity.pdbx_description
1 polymer ?
#
loop_
_entity_poly.entity_id
_entity_poly.type
_entity_poly.pdbx_seq_one_letter_code
_entity_poly.pdbx_strand_id
1 'polypeptide(L)'
;MPVQRFNVRVYGLLFNGHGEVLLSDECRNGYSFTKFPGGGVEFGEGLADALKREFIEELGITVHVGDFFYVNDFFQASAFNPNDQIIACYYRVHSDQSEQIVVNQHALPLKEDGECHRWIALSDLTEDTLHFPIDRHVLRLLRTG
;
A
#
# COMPACT_ATOMS: atom_id res chain seq x y z
N MET A 1 -22.64 -2.07 -15.25
CA MET A 1 -23.22 -1.28 -14.15
C MET A 1 -22.34 -0.09 -13.87
N PRO A 2 -22.93 1.08 -13.70
CA PRO A 2 -22.11 2.24 -13.32
C PRO A 2 -21.55 2.05 -11.92
N VAL A 3 -20.39 2.68 -11.69
CA VAL A 3 -19.81 2.76 -10.36
C VAL A 3 -20.77 3.53 -9.45
N GLN A 4 -20.95 3.08 -8.21
CA GLN A 4 -21.96 3.61 -7.30
C GLN A 4 -21.40 4.09 -5.97
N ARG A 5 -20.15 3.70 -5.63
CA ARG A 5 -19.57 4.00 -4.31
C ARG A 5 -18.13 4.48 -4.46
N PHE A 6 -17.75 5.35 -3.52
CA PHE A 6 -16.35 5.69 -3.33
C PHE A 6 -15.73 4.72 -2.31
N ASN A 7 -14.60 4.16 -2.67
CA ASN A 7 -13.79 3.37 -1.75
C ASN A 7 -12.55 4.20 -1.44
N VAL A 8 -12.55 4.83 -0.27
CA VAL A 8 -11.44 5.67 0.18
C VAL A 8 -10.41 4.78 0.86
N ARG A 9 -9.17 4.85 0.38
CA ARG A 9 -8.08 4.02 0.86
C ARG A 9 -6.89 4.87 1.23
N VAL A 10 -6.06 4.36 2.14
CA VAL A 10 -4.88 5.07 2.61
C VAL A 10 -3.69 4.11 2.63
N TYR A 11 -2.54 4.59 2.15
CA TYR A 11 -1.32 3.80 2.02
C TYR A 11 -0.13 4.54 2.59
N GLY A 12 0.82 3.78 3.12
CA GLY A 12 2.02 4.32 3.73
C GLY A 12 3.28 4.02 2.92
N LEU A 13 4.07 5.05 2.71
CA LEU A 13 5.37 4.94 2.09
C LEU A 13 6.39 4.89 3.23
N LEU A 14 6.73 3.66 3.65
CA LEU A 14 7.65 3.42 4.74
C LEU A 14 9.01 3.02 4.19
N PHE A 15 10.03 3.82 4.51
CA PHE A 15 11.41 3.54 4.15
C PHE A 15 12.20 3.12 5.39
N ASN A 16 13.15 2.22 5.22
CA ASN A 16 14.10 1.88 6.27
C ASN A 16 15.41 2.69 6.10
N GLY A 17 16.38 2.46 6.97
CA GLY A 17 17.67 3.15 6.93
C GLY A 17 18.57 2.73 5.76
N HIS A 18 18.14 1.78 4.93
CA HIS A 18 18.91 1.27 3.79
C HIS A 18 18.37 1.78 2.45
N GLY A 19 17.45 2.73 2.45
CA GLY A 19 16.85 3.23 1.21
C GLY A 19 15.85 2.27 0.58
N GLU A 20 15.34 1.33 1.34
CA GLU A 20 14.36 0.35 0.88
C GLU A 20 12.96 0.77 1.31
N VAL A 21 11.98 0.52 0.45
CA VAL A 21 10.57 0.79 0.72
C VAL A 21 9.85 -0.53 0.99
N LEU A 22 8.89 -0.49 1.91
CA LEU A 22 8.10 -1.67 2.27
C LEU A 22 6.99 -1.89 1.25
N LEU A 23 6.87 -3.13 0.78
CA LEU A 23 5.77 -3.56 -0.08
C LEU A 23 4.97 -4.67 0.60
N SER A 24 3.71 -4.76 0.22
CA SER A 24 2.80 -5.83 0.62
C SER A 24 2.54 -6.72 -0.59
N ASP A 25 2.81 -8.01 -0.45
CA ASP A 25 2.48 -9.01 -1.46
C ASP A 25 1.30 -9.81 -0.96
N GLU A 26 0.23 -9.86 -1.74
CA GLU A 26 -1.02 -10.47 -1.35
C GLU A 26 -1.52 -11.46 -2.38
N CYS A 27 -2.31 -12.42 -1.92
CA CYS A 27 -3.09 -13.29 -2.78
C CYS A 27 -4.51 -13.34 -2.23
N ARG A 28 -5.47 -13.07 -3.08
CA ARG A 28 -6.88 -13.03 -2.69
C ARG A 28 -7.71 -13.73 -3.74
N ASN A 29 -8.36 -14.83 -3.36
CA ASN A 29 -9.14 -15.67 -4.27
C ASN A 29 -8.34 -16.09 -5.52
N GLY A 30 -7.06 -16.43 -5.30
CA GLY A 30 -6.16 -16.85 -6.37
C GLY A 30 -5.55 -15.73 -7.18
N TYR A 31 -5.92 -14.48 -6.92
CA TYR A 31 -5.33 -13.32 -7.58
C TYR A 31 -4.20 -12.75 -6.74
N SER A 32 -2.98 -12.80 -7.28
CA SER A 32 -1.79 -12.30 -6.59
C SER A 32 -1.42 -10.91 -7.06
N PHE A 33 -1.07 -10.03 -6.12
CA PHE A 33 -0.72 -8.65 -6.44
C PHE A 33 0.25 -8.09 -5.40
N THR A 34 0.96 -7.04 -5.81
CA THR A 34 1.89 -6.31 -4.97
C THR A 34 1.47 -4.85 -4.91
N LYS A 35 1.47 -4.28 -3.73
CA LYS A 35 1.06 -2.89 -3.50
C LYS A 35 1.83 -2.29 -2.32
N PHE A 36 1.67 -0.99 -2.10
CA PHE A 36 2.13 -0.37 -0.86
C PHE A 36 1.21 -0.80 0.30
N PRO A 37 1.73 -0.89 1.52
CA PRO A 37 0.91 -1.29 2.67
C PRO A 37 -0.12 -0.23 3.04
N GLY A 38 -1.28 -0.68 3.48
CA GLY A 38 -2.40 0.16 3.86
C GLY A 38 -3.71 -0.52 3.59
N GLY A 39 -4.79 0.22 3.56
CA GLY A 39 -6.11 -0.35 3.34
C GLY A 39 -7.23 0.66 3.34
N GLY A 40 -8.45 0.18 3.54
CA GLY A 40 -9.65 1.00 3.51
C GLY A 40 -9.82 1.86 4.74
N VAL A 41 -10.35 3.06 4.52
CA VAL A 41 -10.72 3.96 5.61
C VAL A 41 -12.13 3.59 6.07
N GLU A 42 -12.32 3.47 7.37
CA GLU A 42 -13.62 3.15 7.97
C GLU A 42 -14.34 4.44 8.38
N PHE A 43 -15.67 4.37 8.44
CA PHE A 43 -16.44 5.49 8.95
C PHE A 43 -16.00 5.83 10.37
N GLY A 44 -15.87 7.11 10.64
CA GLY A 44 -15.43 7.60 11.94
C GLY A 44 -13.93 7.75 12.10
N GLU A 45 -13.14 7.36 11.09
CA GLU A 45 -11.69 7.52 11.11
C GLU A 45 -11.24 8.68 10.23
N GLY A 46 -10.22 9.40 10.68
CA GLY A 46 -9.44 10.25 9.79
C GLY A 46 -8.46 9.41 8.97
N LEU A 47 -7.90 9.98 7.93
CA LEU A 47 -6.97 9.26 7.03
C LEU A 47 -5.72 8.78 7.79
N ALA A 48 -5.14 9.64 8.62
CA ALA A 48 -3.94 9.28 9.39
C ALA A 48 -4.25 8.17 10.41
N ASP A 49 -5.40 8.24 11.06
CA ASP A 49 -5.79 7.24 12.04
C ASP A 49 -6.04 5.88 11.38
N ALA A 50 -6.67 5.88 10.22
CA ALA A 50 -6.88 4.66 9.44
C ALA A 50 -5.55 4.02 9.06
N LEU A 51 -4.58 4.82 8.63
CA LEU A 51 -3.26 4.32 8.25
C LEU A 51 -2.52 3.71 9.44
N LYS A 52 -2.58 4.35 10.60
CA LYS A 52 -1.99 3.80 11.84
C LYS A 52 -2.63 2.47 12.20
N ARG A 53 -3.95 2.38 12.10
CA ARG A 53 -4.70 1.15 12.38
C ARG A 53 -4.28 0.03 11.44
N GLU A 54 -4.19 0.31 10.15
CA GLU A 54 -3.79 -0.68 9.15
C GLU A 54 -2.40 -1.24 9.42
N PHE A 55 -1.44 -0.39 9.80
CA PHE A 55 -0.09 -0.84 10.10
C PHE A 55 -0.04 -1.70 11.36
N ILE A 56 -0.86 -1.39 12.36
CA ILE A 56 -0.96 -2.23 13.57
C ILE A 56 -1.58 -3.59 13.21
N GLU A 57 -2.66 -3.60 12.45
CA GLU A 57 -3.36 -4.83 12.09
C GLU A 57 -2.50 -5.75 11.23
N GLU A 58 -1.81 -5.19 10.23
CA GLU A 58 -1.09 -5.98 9.25
C GLU A 58 0.35 -6.31 9.68
N LEU A 59 0.99 -5.41 10.39
CA LEU A 59 2.43 -5.49 10.67
C LEU A 59 2.76 -5.50 12.16
N GLY A 60 1.81 -5.19 13.01
CA GLY A 60 2.03 -5.14 14.46
C GLY A 60 2.94 -4.01 14.90
N ILE A 61 3.10 -2.98 14.12
CA ILE A 61 3.96 -1.84 14.43
C ILE A 61 3.19 -0.53 14.51
N THR A 62 3.75 0.40 15.28
CA THR A 62 3.27 1.77 15.35
C THR A 62 4.04 2.63 14.35
N VAL A 63 3.33 3.44 13.58
CA VAL A 63 3.94 4.39 12.66
C VAL A 63 3.55 5.81 13.01
N HIS A 64 4.43 6.73 12.65
CA HIS A 64 4.15 8.18 12.67
C HIS A 64 3.80 8.59 11.25
N VAL A 65 2.62 9.16 11.06
CA VAL A 65 2.18 9.63 9.75
C VAL A 65 2.77 11.02 9.52
N GLY A 66 3.58 11.12 8.48
CA GLY A 66 4.24 12.36 8.09
C GLY A 66 3.50 13.09 6.98
N ASP A 67 4.26 13.55 6.00
CA ASP A 67 3.72 14.38 4.93
C ASP A 67 2.78 13.63 4.01
N PHE A 68 1.70 14.29 3.64
CA PHE A 68 0.83 13.83 2.58
C PHE A 68 1.60 13.83 1.27
N PHE A 69 1.54 12.74 0.53
CA PHE A 69 2.34 12.57 -0.69
C PHE A 69 1.50 12.70 -1.96
N TYR A 70 0.37 11.98 -2.04
CA TYR A 70 -0.39 11.91 -3.29
C TYR A 70 -1.82 11.43 -3.06
N VAL A 71 -2.74 11.92 -3.89
CA VAL A 71 -4.07 11.35 -4.09
C VAL A 71 -4.33 11.34 -5.59
N ASN A 72 -4.96 10.28 -6.10
CA ASN A 72 -5.26 10.21 -7.53
C ASN A 72 -6.30 11.25 -7.92
N ASP A 73 -6.03 11.98 -8.99
CA ASP A 73 -6.95 12.96 -9.58
C ASP A 73 -7.62 12.44 -10.86
N PHE A 74 -7.48 11.15 -11.11
CA PHE A 74 -8.10 10.47 -12.24
C PHE A 74 -8.99 9.33 -11.75
N PHE A 75 -9.96 8.93 -12.57
CA PHE A 75 -10.86 7.83 -12.24
C PHE A 75 -10.12 6.49 -12.23
N GLN A 76 -10.36 5.70 -11.19
CA GLN A 76 -9.88 4.34 -11.09
C GLN A 76 -10.96 3.44 -10.49
N ALA A 77 -11.44 2.48 -11.27
CA ALA A 77 -12.34 1.45 -10.78
C ALA A 77 -11.57 0.48 -9.87
N SER A 78 -12.25 -0.08 -8.87
CA SER A 78 -11.67 -1.12 -8.02
C SER A 78 -11.41 -2.39 -8.84
N ALA A 79 -10.27 -3.03 -8.60
CA ALA A 79 -9.97 -4.32 -9.19
C ALA A 79 -10.81 -5.46 -8.58
N PHE A 80 -11.41 -5.24 -7.41
CA PHE A 80 -12.09 -6.27 -6.64
C PHE A 80 -13.60 -6.10 -6.58
N ASN A 81 -14.10 -4.88 -6.75
CA ASN A 81 -15.53 -4.60 -6.68
C ASN A 81 -15.92 -3.64 -7.79
N PRO A 82 -16.67 -4.10 -8.79
CA PRO A 82 -17.01 -3.26 -9.96
C PRO A 82 -17.92 -2.07 -9.63
N ASN A 83 -18.52 -2.05 -8.44
CA ASN A 83 -19.36 -0.92 -8.01
C ASN A 83 -18.56 0.21 -7.38
N ASP A 84 -17.27 0.00 -7.12
CA ASP A 84 -16.45 0.96 -6.39
C ASP A 84 -15.47 1.69 -7.30
N GLN A 85 -15.30 2.99 -7.05
CA GLN A 85 -14.15 3.71 -7.57
C GLN A 85 -13.22 4.10 -6.42
N ILE A 86 -11.94 4.06 -6.71
CA ILE A 86 -10.89 4.21 -5.70
C ILE A 86 -10.46 5.66 -5.57
N ILE A 87 -10.40 6.13 -4.32
CA ILE A 87 -9.67 7.35 -3.95
C ILE A 87 -8.57 6.89 -3.01
N ALA A 88 -7.33 6.93 -3.47
CA ALA A 88 -6.18 6.41 -2.74
C ALA A 88 -5.28 7.56 -2.29
N CYS A 89 -5.12 7.68 -0.98
CA CYS A 89 -4.32 8.73 -0.34
C CYS A 89 -3.03 8.11 0.17
N TYR A 90 -1.90 8.70 -0.18
CA TYR A 90 -0.56 8.20 0.19
C TYR A 90 0.14 9.18 1.11
N TYR A 91 0.72 8.66 2.17
CA TYR A 91 1.49 9.43 3.15
C TYR A 91 2.88 8.84 3.31
N ARG A 92 3.86 9.69 3.53
CA ARG A 92 5.14 9.22 4.07
C ARG A 92 4.93 8.88 5.53
N VAL A 93 5.44 7.72 5.94
CA VAL A 93 5.35 7.27 7.33
C VAL A 93 6.73 6.91 7.87
N HIS A 94 6.87 6.94 9.19
CA HIS A 94 8.10 6.57 9.90
C HIS A 94 7.77 5.60 11.01
N SER A 95 8.70 4.71 11.31
CA SER A 95 8.55 3.81 12.45
C SER A 95 9.90 3.50 13.07
N ASP A 96 9.95 3.53 14.41
CA ASP A 96 11.09 3.05 15.17
C ASP A 96 11.10 1.53 15.28
N GLN A 97 10.06 0.87 14.78
CA GLN A 97 9.84 -0.56 14.87
C GLN A 97 10.01 -1.28 13.54
N SER A 98 10.60 -0.63 12.55
CA SER A 98 10.76 -1.21 11.19
C SER A 98 11.49 -2.54 11.21
N GLU A 99 12.45 -2.72 12.13
CA GLU A 99 13.21 -3.96 12.22
C GLU A 99 12.39 -5.13 12.78
N GLN A 100 11.24 -4.84 13.38
CA GLN A 100 10.32 -5.88 13.90
C GLN A 100 9.42 -6.46 12.82
N ILE A 101 9.40 -5.87 11.62
CA ILE A 101 8.55 -6.33 10.53
C ILE A 101 9.05 -7.70 10.05
N VAL A 102 8.13 -8.66 10.05
CA VAL A 102 8.41 -10.01 9.53
C VAL A 102 8.44 -9.94 8.01
N VAL A 103 9.60 -10.25 7.44
CA VAL A 103 9.77 -10.21 5.99
C VAL A 103 9.42 -11.56 5.37
N ASN A 104 8.96 -11.50 4.12
CA ASN A 104 8.60 -12.69 3.37
C ASN A 104 9.82 -13.58 3.11
N GLN A 105 9.64 -14.88 3.33
CA GLN A 105 10.64 -15.90 3.03
C GLN A 105 10.12 -16.92 2.01
N HIS A 106 8.99 -16.66 1.40
CA HIS A 106 8.38 -17.54 0.40
C HIS A 106 8.59 -17.01 -1.01
N ALA A 107 8.48 -17.91 -1.97
CA ALA A 107 8.54 -17.52 -3.37
C ALA A 107 7.33 -16.65 -3.75
N LEU A 108 7.57 -15.68 -4.62
CA LEU A 108 6.52 -14.80 -5.15
C LEU A 108 6.26 -15.15 -6.60
N PRO A 109 5.03 -14.95 -7.09
CA PRO A 109 3.84 -14.51 -6.34
C PRO A 109 3.33 -15.58 -5.39
N LEU A 110 2.59 -15.16 -4.36
CA LEU A 110 1.95 -16.09 -3.44
C LEU A 110 0.93 -16.93 -4.19
N LYS A 111 0.86 -18.22 -3.89
CA LYS A 111 -0.05 -19.16 -4.54
C LYS A 111 -1.30 -19.45 -3.72
N GLU A 112 -1.23 -19.21 -2.42
CA GLU A 112 -2.34 -19.40 -1.50
C GLU A 112 -2.75 -18.04 -0.93
N ASP A 113 -4.04 -17.90 -0.59
CA ASP A 113 -4.56 -16.67 -0.02
C ASP A 113 -3.79 -16.28 1.24
N GLY A 114 -3.46 -15.01 1.35
CA GLY A 114 -2.70 -14.46 2.44
C GLY A 114 -1.96 -13.20 2.04
N GLU A 115 -1.11 -12.74 2.95
CA GLU A 115 -0.26 -11.58 2.70
C GLU A 115 1.09 -11.75 3.36
N CYS A 116 2.08 -11.09 2.78
CA CYS A 116 3.42 -11.00 3.35
C CYS A 116 4.04 -9.67 2.93
N HIS A 117 5.17 -9.34 3.53
CA HIS A 117 5.80 -8.03 3.32
C HIS A 117 7.27 -8.21 2.99
N ARG A 118 7.82 -7.29 2.21
CA ARG A 118 9.23 -7.27 1.87
C ARG A 118 9.74 -5.85 1.69
N TRP A 119 11.04 -5.70 1.90
CA TRP A 119 11.75 -4.48 1.60
C TRP A 119 12.36 -4.60 0.20
N ILE A 120 12.28 -3.53 -0.57
CA ILE A 120 12.94 -3.47 -1.87
C ILE A 120 13.59 -2.10 -2.03
N ALA A 121 14.83 -2.07 -2.50
CA ALA A 121 15.49 -0.80 -2.79
C ALA A 121 14.71 -0.03 -3.84
N LEU A 122 14.54 1.27 -3.64
CA LEU A 122 13.80 2.10 -4.60
C LEU A 122 14.41 2.01 -6.00
N SER A 123 15.74 1.88 -6.08
CA SER A 123 16.44 1.71 -7.35
C SER A 123 16.11 0.40 -8.07
N ASP A 124 15.69 -0.62 -7.34
CA ASP A 124 15.35 -1.93 -7.90
C ASP A 124 13.85 -2.08 -8.17
N LEU A 125 13.02 -1.21 -7.62
CA LEU A 125 11.57 -1.27 -7.78
C LEU A 125 11.19 -0.79 -9.18
N THR A 126 10.46 -1.60 -9.91
CA THR A 126 9.98 -1.25 -11.25
C THR A 126 8.45 -1.16 -11.26
N GLU A 127 7.90 -0.49 -12.28
CA GLU A 127 6.45 -0.40 -12.42
C GLU A 127 5.81 -1.78 -12.58
N ASP A 128 6.53 -2.73 -13.17
CA ASP A 128 6.02 -4.10 -13.34
C ASP A 128 5.85 -4.84 -12.02
N THR A 129 6.56 -4.42 -10.97
CA THR A 129 6.40 -5.00 -9.63
C THR A 129 5.04 -4.66 -9.03
N LEU A 130 4.55 -3.46 -9.31
CA LEU A 130 3.29 -2.94 -8.75
C LEU A 130 2.14 -3.23 -9.70
N HIS A 131 1.03 -3.74 -9.16
CA HIS A 131 -0.09 -4.21 -9.97
C HIS A 131 -1.11 -3.11 -10.30
N PHE A 132 -1.17 -2.06 -9.49
CA PHE A 132 -2.24 -1.07 -9.64
C PHE A 132 -1.73 0.23 -10.26
N PRO A 133 -2.51 0.85 -11.17
CA PRO A 133 -2.08 2.07 -11.85
C PRO A 133 -1.73 3.23 -10.93
N ILE A 134 -2.46 3.39 -9.83
CA ILE A 134 -2.20 4.48 -8.88
C ILE A 134 -0.84 4.27 -8.21
N ASP A 135 -0.54 3.03 -7.78
CA ASP A 135 0.76 2.70 -7.19
C ASP A 135 1.92 2.97 -8.16
N ARG A 136 1.73 2.63 -9.42
CA ARG A 136 2.74 2.89 -10.46
C ARG A 136 2.99 4.38 -10.63
N HIS A 137 1.94 5.18 -10.57
CA HIS A 137 2.07 6.63 -10.62
C HIS A 137 2.83 7.17 -9.42
N VAL A 138 2.54 6.66 -8.24
CA VAL A 138 3.26 7.01 -7.00
C VAL A 138 4.74 6.68 -7.13
N LEU A 139 5.07 5.51 -7.68
CA LEU A 139 6.47 5.13 -7.91
C LEU A 139 7.19 6.15 -8.80
N ARG A 140 6.54 6.59 -9.88
CA ARG A 140 7.13 7.62 -10.76
C ARG A 140 7.42 8.90 -10.00
N LEU A 141 6.50 9.33 -9.14
CA LEU A 141 6.68 10.52 -8.32
C LEU A 141 7.82 10.35 -7.31
N LEU A 142 7.95 9.19 -6.70
CA LEU A 142 9.04 8.90 -5.76
C LEU A 142 10.41 9.03 -6.42
N ARG A 143 10.50 8.74 -7.71
CA ARG A 143 11.76 8.80 -8.46
C ARG A 143 12.12 10.20 -8.94
N THR A 144 11.14 11.09 -9.02
CA THR A 144 11.39 12.47 -9.51
C THR A 144 11.73 13.42 -8.36
N GLY A 145 11.49 13.02 -7.15
CA GLY A 145 11.79 13.82 -5.97
C GLY A 145 13.10 13.42 -5.34
#